data_cca8cfceaf316eda26e51412010bc4c3
#
_entry.id   cca8cfceaf316eda26e51412010bc4c3
#
_cell.length_a   1.000
_cell.length_b   1.000
_cell.length_c   1.000
_cell.angle_alpha   90.00
_cell.angle_beta   90.00
_cell.angle_gamma   90.00
#
_symmetry.space_group_name_H-M   'P 1'
#
loop_
_entity.id
_entity.type
_entity.pdbx_description
1 polymer ?
#
loop_
_entity_poly.entity_id
_entity_poly.type
_entity_poly.pdbx_seq_one_letter_code
_entity_poly.pdbx_strand_id
1 'polypeptide(L)'
;ECGGDGSNCSDSPFYEVVITQTGLSHLIVFNNTIAGLDVGDEIGVFDLNGVIETVSSNESPDYGEILVGAGVWTGEQLEVSAIMSEDFSQFGGPILAGALDGNDVVVRVYDVSEGIELNTTPDIASGGEYGDLFTVISNLGLGGSVDILGCTNTDACNYDLEATIDDGSCEYPEENFDCNGNCVVEIDCDGVCGGDAVVDECGECGGDGIDEGACDCDGNIDLGCGCGNPAAEENFDCDGNCVVEIDCDGVCGGDAVVDECGECGGD
;
A
#
# COMPACT_ATOMS: atom_id res chain seq x y z
N GLU A 1 1.72 -14.26 -17.48
CA GLU A 1 2.00 -14.21 -18.93
C GLU A 1 2.97 -13.06 -19.19
N CYS A 2 4.22 -13.37 -19.50
CA CYS A 2 5.18 -12.37 -19.94
C CYS A 2 4.70 -11.71 -21.23
N GLY A 3 4.53 -10.39 -21.21
CA GLY A 3 4.08 -9.62 -22.37
C GLY A 3 5.05 -9.74 -23.54
N GLY A 4 4.55 -9.88 -24.76
CA GLY A 4 5.27 -10.20 -25.98
C GLY A 4 6.17 -9.08 -26.56
N ASP A 5 6.91 -8.34 -25.74
CA ASP A 5 7.81 -7.24 -26.14
C ASP A 5 9.30 -7.55 -25.93
N GLY A 6 9.66 -8.77 -25.48
CA GLY A 6 11.07 -9.16 -25.28
C GLY A 6 11.75 -8.50 -24.09
N SER A 7 11.00 -7.91 -23.15
CA SER A 7 11.55 -7.48 -21.87
C SER A 7 11.76 -8.70 -20.98
N ASN A 8 13.00 -8.88 -20.52
CA ASN A 8 13.46 -9.97 -19.67
C ASN A 8 12.54 -10.19 -18.46
N CYS A 9 11.86 -11.34 -18.42
CA CYS A 9 11.55 -11.96 -17.14
C CYS A 9 12.87 -12.11 -16.43
N SER A 10 12.96 -11.74 -15.15
CA SER A 10 14.22 -11.85 -14.41
C SER A 10 14.70 -13.30 -14.47
N ASP A 11 15.83 -13.55 -15.14
CA ASP A 11 16.52 -14.85 -15.19
C ASP A 11 17.12 -15.25 -13.82
N SER A 12 16.64 -14.67 -12.72
CA SER A 12 17.07 -15.04 -11.37
C SER A 12 16.38 -16.33 -10.96
N PRO A 13 17.12 -17.34 -10.49
CA PRO A 13 16.54 -18.56 -9.97
C PRO A 13 15.67 -18.24 -8.74
N PHE A 14 14.62 -19.03 -8.51
CA PHE A 14 13.79 -18.95 -7.31
C PHE A 14 14.62 -19.26 -6.06
N TYR A 15 15.44 -20.33 -6.12
CA TYR A 15 16.36 -20.67 -5.04
C TYR A 15 17.74 -20.05 -5.27
N GLU A 16 18.03 -18.95 -4.58
CA GLU A 16 19.35 -18.32 -4.57
C GLU A 16 20.06 -18.56 -3.22
N VAL A 17 21.13 -19.35 -3.23
CA VAL A 17 21.95 -19.60 -2.03
C VAL A 17 22.86 -18.42 -1.76
N VAL A 18 22.51 -17.61 -0.77
CA VAL A 18 23.19 -16.32 -0.45
C VAL A 18 24.29 -16.46 0.62
N ILE A 19 24.44 -17.64 1.25
CA ILE A 19 25.45 -17.87 2.28
C ILE A 19 26.84 -18.08 1.68
N THR A 20 27.86 -17.66 2.44
CA THR A 20 29.26 -17.79 2.00
C THR A 20 29.74 -19.24 2.14
N GLN A 21 30.49 -19.71 1.17
CA GLN A 21 31.16 -21.01 1.23
C GLN A 21 32.06 -21.12 2.48
N THR A 22 31.85 -22.15 3.28
CA THR A 22 32.63 -22.40 4.53
C THR A 22 33.84 -23.25 4.32
N GLY A 23 33.92 -23.97 3.18
CA GLY A 23 34.91 -25.00 2.89
C GLY A 23 34.43 -26.40 3.23
N LEU A 24 33.36 -26.56 4.01
CA LEU A 24 32.67 -27.83 4.21
C LEU A 24 31.38 -27.87 3.40
N SER A 25 31.11 -29.03 2.82
CA SER A 25 29.86 -29.27 2.08
C SER A 25 29.42 -30.72 2.23
N HIS A 26 28.09 -30.90 2.16
CA HIS A 26 27.47 -32.22 2.07
C HIS A 26 26.94 -32.41 0.65
N LEU A 27 27.31 -33.53 0.02
CA LEU A 27 26.89 -33.85 -1.34
C LEU A 27 25.53 -34.56 -1.33
N ILE A 28 24.57 -34.00 -2.09
CA ILE A 28 23.26 -34.61 -2.29
C ILE A 28 23.10 -34.96 -3.77
N VAL A 29 22.80 -36.23 -4.03
CA VAL A 29 22.64 -36.77 -5.38
C VAL A 29 21.16 -37.10 -5.63
N PHE A 30 20.58 -36.45 -6.58
CA PHE A 30 19.23 -36.74 -7.07
C PHE A 30 19.35 -37.66 -8.28
N ASN A 31 18.76 -38.86 -8.17
CA ASN A 31 18.83 -39.83 -9.26
C ASN A 31 17.93 -39.38 -10.45
N ASN A 32 18.36 -39.73 -11.64
CA ASN A 32 17.58 -39.49 -12.88
C ASN A 32 16.29 -40.32 -12.98
N THR A 33 15.99 -41.16 -11.98
CA THR A 33 14.74 -41.93 -11.88
C THR A 33 13.61 -41.19 -11.20
N ILE A 34 13.89 -39.97 -10.66
CA ILE A 34 12.86 -39.14 -10.03
C ILE A 34 11.79 -38.79 -11.06
N ALA A 35 10.55 -39.06 -10.71
CA ALA A 35 9.38 -38.79 -11.55
C ALA A 35 8.58 -37.58 -11.01
N GLY A 36 7.88 -36.89 -11.91
CA GLY A 36 7.00 -35.78 -11.56
C GLY A 36 7.68 -34.40 -11.56
N LEU A 37 9.00 -34.34 -11.87
CA LEU A 37 9.70 -33.09 -12.12
C LEU A 37 9.76 -32.82 -13.63
N ASP A 38 9.54 -31.57 -14.00
CA ASP A 38 9.76 -31.08 -15.35
C ASP A 38 11.15 -30.46 -15.48
N VAL A 39 11.69 -30.50 -16.70
CA VAL A 39 13.00 -29.85 -16.97
C VAL A 39 12.85 -28.35 -16.78
N GLY A 40 13.65 -27.77 -15.92
CA GLY A 40 13.59 -26.38 -15.53
C GLY A 40 13.11 -26.16 -14.11
N ASP A 41 12.47 -27.15 -13.48
CA ASP A 41 12.11 -27.06 -12.06
C ASP A 41 13.36 -26.88 -11.20
N GLU A 42 13.21 -26.10 -10.14
CA GLU A 42 14.31 -25.82 -9.24
C GLU A 42 14.19 -26.67 -7.97
N ILE A 43 15.29 -27.19 -7.51
CA ILE A 43 15.38 -27.98 -6.29
C ILE A 43 16.15 -27.19 -5.25
N GLY A 44 15.50 -26.88 -4.13
CA GLY A 44 16.08 -26.27 -2.95
C GLY A 44 16.38 -27.32 -1.88
N VAL A 45 17.53 -27.19 -1.24
CA VAL A 45 17.99 -28.05 -0.14
C VAL A 45 18.13 -27.21 1.12
N PHE A 46 17.43 -27.62 2.17
CA PHE A 46 17.26 -26.85 3.39
C PHE A 46 17.72 -27.62 4.62
N ASP A 47 18.23 -26.89 5.61
CA ASP A 47 18.29 -27.32 7.00
C ASP A 47 17.26 -26.51 7.79
N LEU A 48 16.33 -27.18 8.48
CA LEU A 48 15.28 -26.50 9.26
C LEU A 48 15.80 -25.91 10.59
N ASN A 49 17.00 -26.25 10.99
CA ASN A 49 17.63 -25.79 12.23
C ASN A 49 19.12 -25.49 12.06
N GLY A 50 19.51 -25.04 10.87
CA GLY A 50 20.87 -24.63 10.56
C GLY A 50 21.24 -23.28 11.17
N VAL A 51 22.50 -22.89 11.05
CA VAL A 51 22.96 -21.54 11.44
C VAL A 51 22.56 -20.56 10.34
N ILE A 52 21.62 -19.66 10.65
CA ILE A 52 20.99 -18.77 9.64
C ILE A 52 21.86 -17.60 9.22
N GLU A 53 22.81 -17.18 10.07
CA GLU A 53 23.75 -16.09 9.74
C GLU A 53 25.12 -16.32 10.36
N THR A 54 26.15 -15.77 9.73
CA THR A 54 27.50 -15.80 10.26
C THR A 54 27.65 -14.83 11.40
N VAL A 55 28.08 -15.34 12.57
CA VAL A 55 28.27 -14.53 13.78
C VAL A 55 29.72 -14.55 14.25
N SER A 56 30.10 -13.54 15.05
CA SER A 56 31.42 -13.46 15.68
C SER A 56 31.57 -14.49 16.78
N SER A 57 32.82 -14.85 17.12
CA SER A 57 33.13 -15.82 18.19
C SER A 57 32.55 -15.50 19.58
N ASN A 58 32.14 -14.27 19.81
CA ASN A 58 31.57 -13.80 21.08
C ASN A 58 30.03 -13.76 21.10
N GLU A 59 29.41 -14.12 19.99
CA GLU A 59 27.96 -14.10 19.79
C GLU A 59 27.44 -15.53 19.72
N SER A 60 26.21 -15.75 20.15
CA SER A 60 25.53 -17.03 19.98
C SER A 60 24.84 -17.01 18.61
N PRO A 61 25.01 -18.07 17.80
CA PRO A 61 24.31 -18.14 16.52
C PRO A 61 22.81 -18.31 16.72
N ASP A 62 22.05 -17.72 15.81
CA ASP A 62 20.62 -18.00 15.67
C ASP A 62 20.44 -19.23 14.76
N TYR A 63 19.49 -20.08 15.14
CA TYR A 63 19.18 -21.32 14.44
C TYR A 63 17.79 -21.25 13.83
N GLY A 64 17.65 -21.77 12.61
CA GLY A 64 16.39 -21.78 11.91
C GLY A 64 16.50 -22.40 10.52
N GLU A 65 15.44 -22.27 9.76
CA GLU A 65 15.40 -22.73 8.38
C GLU A 65 16.36 -21.90 7.51
N ILE A 66 17.20 -22.60 6.75
CA ILE A 66 18.18 -22.00 5.86
C ILE A 66 18.33 -22.80 4.56
N LEU A 67 18.33 -22.09 3.42
CA LEU A 67 18.65 -22.68 2.12
C LEU A 67 20.16 -22.83 2.01
N VAL A 68 20.63 -24.07 1.92
CA VAL A 68 22.07 -24.41 1.94
C VAL A 68 22.58 -24.94 0.60
N GLY A 69 21.68 -25.30 -0.31
CA GLY A 69 22.02 -25.77 -1.64
C GLY A 69 20.86 -25.63 -2.60
N ALA A 70 21.15 -25.48 -3.88
CA ALA A 70 20.12 -25.42 -4.91
C ALA A 70 20.63 -25.95 -6.25
N GLY A 71 19.70 -26.37 -7.12
CA GLY A 71 20.01 -26.80 -8.46
C GLY A 71 18.78 -26.82 -9.35
N VAL A 72 18.99 -26.82 -10.66
CA VAL A 72 17.93 -26.87 -11.67
C VAL A 72 17.84 -28.29 -12.21
N TRP A 73 16.64 -28.87 -12.23
CA TRP A 73 16.39 -30.17 -12.77
C TRP A 73 16.53 -30.19 -14.30
N THR A 74 17.37 -31.08 -14.82
CA THR A 74 17.63 -31.22 -16.27
C THR A 74 17.06 -32.48 -16.88
N GLY A 75 16.40 -33.31 -16.08
CA GLY A 75 15.96 -34.66 -16.51
C GLY A 75 17.03 -35.72 -16.35
N GLU A 76 18.23 -35.32 -15.92
CA GLU A 76 19.38 -36.22 -15.65
C GLU A 76 19.72 -36.20 -14.15
N GLN A 77 20.69 -37.01 -13.73
CA GLN A 77 21.21 -36.97 -12.36
C GLN A 77 21.65 -35.53 -12.00
N LEU A 78 21.17 -35.04 -10.87
CA LEU A 78 21.58 -33.73 -10.34
C LEU A 78 22.40 -33.91 -9.06
N GLU A 79 23.51 -33.17 -8.97
CA GLU A 79 24.37 -33.12 -7.79
C GLU A 79 24.30 -31.73 -7.18
N VAL A 80 23.89 -31.65 -5.91
CA VAL A 80 23.83 -30.40 -5.15
C VAL A 80 24.79 -30.47 -4.00
N SER A 81 25.66 -29.46 -3.88
CA SER A 81 26.55 -29.29 -2.73
C SER A 81 25.91 -28.36 -1.72
N ALA A 82 25.40 -28.90 -0.63
CA ALA A 82 24.89 -28.13 0.49
C ALA A 82 26.02 -27.57 1.35
N ILE A 83 25.97 -26.29 1.68
CA ILE A 83 26.98 -25.61 2.49
C ILE A 83 26.76 -25.96 3.96
N MET A 84 27.80 -26.53 4.60
CA MET A 84 27.78 -26.85 6.02
C MET A 84 28.28 -25.68 6.86
N SER A 85 27.72 -25.49 8.05
CA SER A 85 28.23 -24.56 9.05
C SER A 85 29.61 -25.01 9.56
N GLU A 86 30.47 -24.06 9.90
CA GLU A 86 31.76 -24.30 10.54
C GLU A 86 31.96 -23.35 11.72
N ASP A 87 32.36 -23.92 12.87
CA ASP A 87 32.60 -23.14 14.10
C ASP A 87 34.09 -22.94 14.35
N PHE A 88 34.57 -21.73 14.12
CA PHE A 88 35.94 -21.32 14.41
C PHE A 88 36.11 -20.59 15.75
N SER A 89 35.05 -20.54 16.60
CA SER A 89 35.05 -19.76 17.86
C SER A 89 36.17 -20.16 18.81
N GLN A 90 36.56 -21.45 18.84
CA GLN A 90 37.68 -21.95 19.64
C GLN A 90 39.05 -21.35 19.24
N PHE A 91 39.12 -20.82 18.01
CA PHE A 91 40.34 -20.17 17.48
C PHE A 91 40.14 -18.64 17.40
N GLY A 92 39.04 -18.11 18.00
CA GLY A 92 38.71 -16.70 17.95
C GLY A 92 38.12 -16.22 16.59
N GLY A 93 37.76 -17.17 15.71
CA GLY A 93 37.13 -16.95 14.42
C GLY A 93 35.58 -16.94 14.54
N PRO A 94 34.88 -16.69 13.43
CA PRO A 94 33.42 -16.70 13.40
C PRO A 94 32.82 -18.10 13.45
N ILE A 95 31.51 -18.15 13.71
CA ILE A 95 30.65 -19.31 13.41
C ILE A 95 29.98 -19.00 12.09
N LEU A 96 30.20 -19.81 11.07
CA LEU A 96 29.72 -19.57 9.71
C LEU A 96 28.32 -20.15 9.49
N ALA A 97 27.49 -19.43 8.74
CA ALA A 97 26.16 -19.90 8.36
C ALA A 97 26.21 -21.18 7.51
N GLY A 98 25.21 -22.05 7.67
CA GLY A 98 25.11 -23.31 6.93
C GLY A 98 24.38 -24.40 7.70
N ALA A 99 24.30 -25.58 7.09
CA ALA A 99 23.69 -26.77 7.69
C ALA A 99 24.51 -27.31 8.84
N LEU A 100 23.86 -27.93 9.80
CA LEU A 100 24.47 -28.54 10.97
C LEU A 100 24.53 -30.06 10.82
N ASP A 101 25.62 -30.62 11.27
CA ASP A 101 25.85 -32.05 11.35
C ASP A 101 24.74 -32.74 12.18
N GLY A 102 24.16 -33.83 11.65
CA GLY A 102 23.07 -34.57 12.27
C GLY A 102 21.65 -34.04 12.07
N ASN A 103 21.49 -32.92 11.39
CA ASN A 103 20.14 -32.46 10.98
C ASN A 103 19.69 -33.20 9.70
N ASP A 104 18.39 -33.36 9.56
CA ASP A 104 17.79 -33.98 8.37
C ASP A 104 17.95 -33.08 7.12
N VAL A 105 18.21 -33.73 5.98
CA VAL A 105 18.18 -33.07 4.66
C VAL A 105 16.74 -32.88 4.22
N VAL A 106 16.31 -31.63 4.13
CA VAL A 106 14.97 -31.27 3.65
C VAL A 106 15.05 -30.75 2.22
N VAL A 107 14.12 -31.19 1.37
CA VAL A 107 14.08 -30.82 -0.05
C VAL A 107 12.73 -30.20 -0.37
N ARG A 108 12.76 -29.10 -1.13
CA ARG A 108 11.57 -28.52 -1.77
C ARG A 108 11.82 -28.35 -3.26
N VAL A 109 10.75 -28.27 -4.01
CA VAL A 109 10.77 -28.08 -5.45
C VAL A 109 9.97 -26.84 -5.80
N TYR A 110 10.56 -25.97 -6.59
CA TYR A 110 9.81 -24.91 -7.23
C TYR A 110 9.41 -25.36 -8.64
N ASP A 111 8.10 -25.58 -8.87
CA ASP A 111 7.52 -25.88 -10.15
C ASP A 111 7.45 -24.59 -10.98
N VAL A 112 8.36 -24.46 -11.95
CA VAL A 112 8.46 -23.26 -12.79
C VAL A 112 7.22 -23.09 -13.68
N SER A 113 6.57 -24.20 -14.05
CA SER A 113 5.40 -24.16 -14.94
C SER A 113 4.13 -23.67 -14.24
N GLU A 114 3.97 -23.96 -12.96
CA GLU A 114 2.86 -23.53 -12.13
C GLU A 114 3.20 -22.30 -11.27
N GLY A 115 4.50 -21.98 -11.10
CA GLY A 115 4.98 -20.88 -10.31
C GLY A 115 4.77 -21.07 -8.81
N ILE A 116 4.83 -22.30 -8.32
CA ILE A 116 4.57 -22.67 -6.92
C ILE A 116 5.72 -23.47 -6.31
N GLU A 117 5.98 -23.24 -5.02
CA GLU A 117 6.86 -24.08 -4.24
C GLU A 117 6.10 -25.27 -3.65
N LEU A 118 6.69 -26.48 -3.78
CA LEU A 118 6.13 -27.74 -3.32
C LEU A 118 6.98 -28.34 -2.21
N ASN A 119 6.31 -28.77 -1.15
CA ASN A 119 6.93 -29.67 -0.17
C ASN A 119 7.17 -31.03 -0.80
N THR A 120 8.26 -31.68 -0.41
CA THR A 120 8.55 -33.03 -0.89
C THR A 120 8.68 -34.02 0.25
N THR A 121 8.51 -35.29 -0.09
CA THR A 121 8.87 -36.43 0.76
C THR A 121 9.92 -37.23 0.00
N PRO A 122 11.21 -37.10 0.32
CA PRO A 122 12.27 -37.80 -0.38
C PRO A 122 12.32 -39.28 0.00
N ASP A 123 12.43 -40.14 -1.02
CA ASP A 123 12.84 -41.54 -0.81
C ASP A 123 14.35 -41.62 -0.77
N ILE A 124 14.93 -41.73 0.43
CA ILE A 124 16.35 -41.70 0.66
C ILE A 124 16.94 -43.12 0.49
N ALA A 125 17.82 -43.26 -0.48
CA ALA A 125 18.51 -44.54 -0.74
C ALA A 125 19.76 -44.68 0.09
N SER A 126 20.41 -43.59 0.51
CA SER A 126 21.60 -43.55 1.37
C SER A 126 21.75 -42.20 2.04
N GLY A 127 22.23 -42.16 3.27
CA GLY A 127 22.38 -40.95 4.04
C GLY A 127 21.03 -40.43 4.51
N GLY A 128 20.87 -39.10 4.52
CA GLY A 128 19.64 -38.41 4.89
C GLY A 128 19.84 -37.30 5.92
N GLU A 129 20.96 -37.38 6.64
CA GLU A 129 21.37 -36.35 7.60
C GLU A 129 22.62 -35.62 7.08
N TYR A 130 22.73 -34.35 7.38
CA TYR A 130 23.96 -33.60 7.16
C TYR A 130 25.09 -34.19 8.00
N GLY A 131 26.29 -34.25 7.41
CA GLY A 131 27.44 -34.93 8.05
C GLY A 131 27.60 -36.39 7.66
N ASP A 132 26.61 -37.03 7.07
CA ASP A 132 26.78 -38.30 6.37
C ASP A 132 27.81 -38.16 5.23
N LEU A 133 28.33 -39.25 4.72
CA LEU A 133 29.31 -39.22 3.62
C LEU A 133 28.72 -38.54 2.38
N PHE A 134 27.46 -38.80 2.09
CA PHE A 134 26.61 -38.14 1.07
C PHE A 134 25.18 -38.64 1.24
N THR A 135 24.21 -37.88 0.67
CA THR A 135 22.82 -38.31 0.60
C THR A 135 22.43 -38.66 -0.84
N VAL A 136 21.74 -39.77 -1.04
CA VAL A 136 21.18 -40.19 -2.33
C VAL A 136 19.66 -40.21 -2.26
N ILE A 137 19.01 -39.42 -3.08
CA ILE A 137 17.57 -39.36 -3.21
C ILE A 137 17.17 -40.09 -4.49
N SER A 138 16.39 -41.17 -4.33
CA SER A 138 15.95 -42.03 -5.44
C SER A 138 14.63 -41.61 -6.05
N ASN A 139 13.77 -40.91 -5.28
CA ASN A 139 12.51 -40.37 -5.72
C ASN A 139 12.10 -39.19 -4.83
N LEU A 140 11.20 -38.34 -5.31
CA LEU A 140 10.56 -37.27 -4.57
C LEU A 140 9.06 -37.40 -4.67
N GLY A 141 8.39 -37.70 -3.56
CA GLY A 141 6.95 -37.54 -3.46
C GLY A 141 6.63 -36.05 -3.42
N LEU A 142 6.04 -35.51 -4.47
CA LEU A 142 5.62 -34.12 -4.50
C LEU A 142 4.35 -33.95 -3.64
N GLY A 143 4.44 -33.10 -2.64
CA GLY A 143 3.36 -32.73 -1.74
C GLY A 143 2.53 -31.56 -2.28
N GLY A 144 1.62 -31.03 -1.47
CA GLY A 144 0.95 -29.76 -1.78
C GLY A 144 1.90 -28.57 -1.69
N SER A 145 1.44 -27.42 -2.19
CA SER A 145 2.20 -26.16 -2.06
C SER A 145 2.64 -25.92 -0.62
N VAL A 146 3.78 -25.28 -0.46
CA VAL A 146 4.23 -24.81 0.86
C VAL A 146 3.21 -23.81 1.39
N ASP A 147 2.78 -24.01 2.63
CA ASP A 147 1.84 -23.10 3.30
C ASP A 147 2.58 -21.83 3.72
N ILE A 148 2.53 -20.82 2.89
CA ILE A 148 3.04 -19.49 3.22
C ILE A 148 1.87 -18.68 3.79
N LEU A 149 1.96 -18.34 5.07
CA LEU A 149 0.95 -17.56 5.76
C LEU A 149 1.16 -16.08 5.49
N GLY A 150 0.09 -15.39 5.14
CA GLY A 150 0.11 -13.95 4.87
C GLY A 150 -1.22 -13.48 4.30
N CYS A 151 -1.31 -12.20 3.97
CA CYS A 151 -2.51 -11.65 3.35
C CYS A 151 -2.62 -12.01 1.87
N THR A 152 -3.61 -12.81 1.50
CA THR A 152 -3.86 -13.24 0.11
C THR A 152 -4.83 -12.35 -0.66
N ASN A 153 -5.36 -11.26 -0.04
CA ASN A 153 -6.30 -10.37 -0.69
C ASN A 153 -5.57 -9.23 -1.40
N THR A 154 -5.71 -9.14 -2.73
CA THR A 154 -5.08 -8.11 -3.55
C THR A 154 -5.56 -6.68 -3.28
N ASP A 155 -6.70 -6.51 -2.60
CA ASP A 155 -7.22 -5.20 -2.21
C ASP A 155 -6.66 -4.71 -0.86
N ALA A 156 -5.91 -5.55 -0.15
CA ALA A 156 -5.28 -5.20 1.12
C ALA A 156 -3.98 -4.43 0.90
N CYS A 157 -3.64 -3.57 1.85
CA CYS A 157 -2.43 -2.74 1.82
C CYS A 157 -1.14 -3.54 2.02
N ASN A 158 -1.25 -4.68 2.68
CA ASN A 158 -0.17 -5.62 2.98
C ASN A 158 -0.34 -6.94 2.22
N TYR A 159 -0.94 -6.90 1.01
CA TYR A 159 -1.03 -8.07 0.14
C TYR A 159 0.35 -8.69 -0.07
N ASP A 160 0.47 -9.98 0.17
CA ASP A 160 1.67 -10.75 -0.05
C ASP A 160 1.47 -11.69 -1.24
N LEU A 161 2.23 -11.47 -2.31
CA LEU A 161 2.17 -12.28 -3.53
C LEU A 161 2.57 -13.74 -3.29
N GLU A 162 3.43 -13.98 -2.29
CA GLU A 162 3.96 -15.32 -1.98
C GLU A 162 3.04 -16.10 -1.03
N ALA A 163 2.11 -15.41 -0.34
CA ALA A 163 1.18 -16.07 0.58
C ALA A 163 0.24 -17.03 -0.17
N THR A 164 0.19 -18.28 0.29
CA THR A 164 -0.73 -19.31 -0.22
C THR A 164 -1.93 -19.53 0.70
N ILE A 165 -1.84 -19.12 1.96
CA ILE A 165 -2.90 -19.22 2.96
C ILE A 165 -3.08 -17.86 3.65
N ASP A 166 -4.33 -17.37 3.67
CA ASP A 166 -4.69 -16.17 4.43
C ASP A 166 -4.63 -16.46 5.94
N ASP A 167 -3.78 -15.75 6.64
CA ASP A 167 -3.62 -15.84 8.09
C ASP A 167 -4.47 -14.82 8.86
N GLY A 168 -5.28 -14.03 8.16
CA GLY A 168 -6.10 -12.97 8.73
C GLY A 168 -5.35 -11.68 9.03
N SER A 169 -4.12 -11.52 8.54
CA SER A 169 -3.29 -10.32 8.73
C SER A 169 -3.62 -9.18 7.76
N CYS A 170 -4.60 -9.37 6.84
CA CYS A 170 -4.94 -8.36 5.85
C CYS A 170 -5.31 -7.03 6.47
N GLU A 171 -4.59 -5.98 6.11
CA GLU A 171 -4.87 -4.60 6.49
C GLU A 171 -5.47 -3.85 5.30
N TYR A 172 -6.57 -3.15 5.54
CA TYR A 172 -7.27 -2.38 4.50
C TYR A 172 -7.14 -0.88 4.77
N PRO A 173 -7.16 -0.05 3.72
CA PRO A 173 -7.16 1.39 3.93
C PRO A 173 -8.44 1.84 4.64
N GLU A 174 -8.37 2.98 5.34
CA GLU A 174 -9.55 3.63 5.88
C GLU A 174 -10.49 4.07 4.74
N GLU A 175 -11.77 4.23 5.05
CA GLU A 175 -12.77 4.69 4.08
C GLU A 175 -12.32 6.01 3.43
N ASN A 176 -12.38 6.09 2.11
CA ASN A 176 -11.95 7.23 1.29
C ASN A 176 -10.44 7.43 1.17
N PHE A 177 -9.60 6.57 1.72
CA PHE A 177 -8.14 6.64 1.60
C PHE A 177 -7.55 5.46 0.84
N ASP A 178 -6.38 5.66 0.24
CA ASP A 178 -5.56 4.58 -0.27
C ASP A 178 -4.62 4.02 0.82
N CYS A 179 -3.88 2.97 0.48
CA CYS A 179 -2.92 2.35 1.39
C CYS A 179 -1.74 3.25 1.81
N ASN A 180 -1.55 4.38 1.17
CA ASN A 180 -0.53 5.37 1.52
C ASN A 180 -1.11 6.51 2.37
N GLY A 181 -2.41 6.47 2.69
CA GLY A 181 -3.10 7.52 3.42
C GLY A 181 -3.48 8.73 2.56
N ASN A 182 -3.49 8.60 1.22
CA ASN A 182 -3.95 9.66 0.34
C ASN A 182 -5.46 9.55 0.15
N CYS A 183 -6.13 10.69 0.14
CA CYS A 183 -7.56 10.77 -0.16
C CYS A 183 -7.81 10.35 -1.63
N VAL A 184 -8.75 9.41 -1.85
CA VAL A 184 -9.11 8.89 -3.18
C VAL A 184 -10.44 9.41 -3.69
N VAL A 185 -11.11 10.28 -2.92
CA VAL A 185 -12.35 10.97 -3.27
C VAL A 185 -12.13 12.48 -3.27
N GLU A 186 -13.17 13.27 -3.55
CA GLU A 186 -13.07 14.72 -3.45
C GLU A 186 -12.88 15.15 -1.98
N ILE A 187 -12.03 16.14 -1.78
CA ILE A 187 -11.81 16.77 -0.48
C ILE A 187 -12.78 17.97 -0.42
N ASP A 188 -13.54 18.07 0.64
CA ASP A 188 -14.47 19.18 0.82
C ASP A 188 -13.74 20.50 1.14
N CYS A 189 -14.49 21.59 1.27
CA CYS A 189 -13.90 22.91 1.51
C CYS A 189 -13.27 23.05 2.90
N ASP A 190 -13.58 22.18 3.86
CA ASP A 190 -12.92 22.11 5.18
C ASP A 190 -11.64 21.26 5.16
N GLY A 191 -11.34 20.63 4.01
CA GLY A 191 -10.18 19.77 3.85
C GLY A 191 -10.43 18.34 4.31
N VAL A 192 -11.68 17.92 4.51
CA VAL A 192 -12.06 16.57 4.91
C VAL A 192 -12.23 15.71 3.66
N CYS A 193 -11.56 14.55 3.67
CA CYS A 193 -11.65 13.58 2.59
C CYS A 193 -13.03 12.92 2.55
N GLY A 194 -13.78 13.13 1.45
CA GLY A 194 -15.16 12.65 1.32
C GLY A 194 -16.16 13.35 2.23
N GLY A 195 -15.81 14.54 2.74
CA GLY A 195 -16.71 15.37 3.52
C GLY A 195 -17.81 16.01 2.67
N ASP A 196 -18.83 16.52 3.33
CA ASP A 196 -20.03 17.11 2.70
C ASP A 196 -20.04 18.65 2.77
N ALA A 197 -19.01 19.28 3.34
CA ALA A 197 -18.95 20.71 3.49
C ALA A 197 -18.86 21.39 2.13
N VAL A 198 -19.77 22.34 1.87
CA VAL A 198 -19.81 23.14 0.64
C VAL A 198 -19.56 24.60 0.96
N VAL A 199 -18.97 25.29 0.01
CA VAL A 199 -18.82 26.75 0.11
C VAL A 199 -20.19 27.39 -0.10
N ASP A 200 -20.60 28.23 0.84
CA ASP A 200 -21.86 28.97 0.75
C ASP A 200 -21.80 30.15 -0.24
N GLU A 201 -22.88 30.89 -0.36
CA GLU A 201 -23.01 32.06 -1.24
C GLU A 201 -22.08 33.21 -0.85
N CYS A 202 -21.61 33.21 0.41
CA CYS A 202 -20.68 34.19 0.95
C CYS A 202 -19.21 33.80 0.81
N GLY A 203 -18.94 32.56 0.32
CA GLY A 203 -17.60 32.02 0.15
C GLY A 203 -17.04 31.36 1.41
N GLU A 204 -17.88 31.15 2.44
CA GLU A 204 -17.49 30.44 3.66
C GLU A 204 -17.79 28.94 3.55
N CYS A 205 -16.83 28.11 3.99
CA CYS A 205 -17.03 26.69 4.01
C CYS A 205 -17.99 26.29 5.13
N GLY A 206 -19.03 25.50 4.79
CA GLY A 206 -20.02 25.06 5.77
C GLY A 206 -20.87 26.18 6.38
N GLY A 207 -20.82 27.39 5.80
CA GLY A 207 -21.60 28.53 6.26
C GLY A 207 -23.09 28.39 5.96
N ASP A 208 -23.89 29.22 6.61
CA ASP A 208 -25.36 29.25 6.45
C ASP A 208 -25.79 30.17 5.29
N GLY A 209 -24.82 30.80 4.57
CA GLY A 209 -25.07 31.75 3.50
C GLY A 209 -25.49 33.14 4.02
N ILE A 210 -26.32 33.86 3.23
CA ILE A 210 -26.80 35.18 3.60
C ILE A 210 -27.84 35.06 4.70
N ASP A 211 -27.65 35.76 5.82
CA ASP A 211 -28.57 35.77 6.97
C ASP A 211 -29.98 36.08 6.57
N GLU A 212 -30.99 35.52 7.28
CA GLU A 212 -32.41 35.75 7.02
C GLU A 212 -32.73 37.24 7.21
N GLY A 213 -33.17 37.90 6.12
CA GLY A 213 -33.50 39.31 6.09
C GLY A 213 -32.36 40.21 5.64
N ALA A 214 -31.13 39.69 5.53
CA ALA A 214 -30.05 40.37 4.86
C ALA A 214 -30.16 40.22 3.34
N CYS A 215 -29.48 41.04 2.60
CA CYS A 215 -29.45 41.03 1.15
C CYS A 215 -28.04 40.78 0.60
N ASP A 216 -27.04 40.73 1.46
CA ASP A 216 -25.65 40.37 1.13
C ASP A 216 -24.96 39.73 2.33
N CYS A 217 -23.72 39.29 2.10
CA CYS A 217 -22.91 38.63 3.10
C CYS A 217 -22.35 39.52 4.21
N ASP A 218 -22.48 40.83 4.06
CA ASP A 218 -22.09 41.82 5.07
C ASP A 218 -23.22 42.10 6.08
N GLY A 219 -24.36 41.44 5.92
CA GLY A 219 -25.52 41.61 6.79
C GLY A 219 -26.33 42.86 6.48
N ASN A 220 -26.16 43.50 5.31
CA ASN A 220 -26.92 44.65 4.90
C ASN A 220 -28.38 44.27 4.64
N ILE A 221 -29.29 45.22 4.88
CA ILE A 221 -30.73 45.07 4.65
C ILE A 221 -31.15 45.97 3.49
N ASP A 222 -31.99 45.48 2.60
CA ASP A 222 -32.62 46.30 1.56
C ASP A 222 -33.79 47.10 2.16
N LEU A 223 -33.58 48.39 2.34
CA LEU A 223 -34.57 49.35 2.84
C LEU A 223 -35.43 49.94 1.72
N GLY A 224 -35.42 49.33 0.53
CA GLY A 224 -36.22 49.76 -0.62
C GLY A 224 -35.42 50.50 -1.69
N CYS A 225 -34.16 50.81 -1.42
CA CYS A 225 -33.25 51.46 -2.38
C CYS A 225 -32.09 50.56 -2.84
N GLY A 226 -32.20 49.27 -2.59
CA GLY A 226 -31.19 48.28 -2.88
C GLY A 226 -30.34 47.91 -1.65
N CYS A 227 -29.64 46.78 -1.73
CA CYS A 227 -28.89 46.25 -0.64
C CYS A 227 -27.82 47.23 -0.14
N GLY A 228 -27.78 47.47 1.18
CA GLY A 228 -26.80 48.35 1.83
C GLY A 228 -27.02 49.85 1.59
N ASN A 229 -28.04 50.23 0.85
CA ASN A 229 -28.38 51.63 0.65
C ASN A 229 -29.39 52.10 1.72
N PRO A 230 -29.30 53.37 2.15
CA PRO A 230 -30.30 53.93 3.04
C PRO A 230 -31.69 53.98 2.35
N ALA A 231 -32.75 53.92 3.13
CA ALA A 231 -34.09 54.14 2.60
C ALA A 231 -34.22 55.51 1.93
N ALA A 232 -35.05 55.59 0.92
CA ALA A 232 -35.40 56.91 0.35
C ALA A 232 -35.94 57.80 1.42
N GLU A 233 -35.60 59.10 1.35
CA GLU A 233 -36.18 60.12 2.22
C GLU A 233 -37.66 60.26 1.89
N GLU A 234 -38.44 60.78 2.85
CA GLU A 234 -39.85 61.01 2.66
C GLU A 234 -40.08 61.93 1.46
N ASN A 235 -40.99 61.54 0.55
CA ASN A 235 -41.32 62.24 -0.70
C ASN A 235 -40.27 62.17 -1.82
N PHE A 236 -39.13 61.39 -1.61
CA PHE A 236 -38.10 61.19 -2.64
C PHE A 236 -37.99 59.73 -3.04
N ASP A 237 -37.52 59.52 -4.25
CA ASP A 237 -37.11 58.21 -4.69
C ASP A 237 -35.62 57.89 -4.24
N CYS A 238 -35.12 56.70 -4.58
CA CYS A 238 -33.78 56.28 -4.25
C CYS A 238 -32.67 57.09 -4.98
N ASP A 239 -33.05 57.84 -6.04
CA ASP A 239 -32.13 58.71 -6.79
C ASP A 239 -32.19 60.13 -6.30
N GLY A 240 -32.99 60.42 -5.28
CA GLY A 240 -33.22 61.76 -4.71
C GLY A 240 -34.15 62.64 -5.54
N ASN A 241 -34.97 62.07 -6.43
CA ASN A 241 -35.94 62.81 -7.17
C ASN A 241 -37.26 62.93 -6.35
N CYS A 242 -37.88 64.04 -6.41
CA CYS A 242 -39.20 64.25 -5.78
C CYS A 242 -40.24 63.35 -6.46
N VAL A 243 -41.01 62.57 -5.69
CA VAL A 243 -42.01 61.61 -6.17
C VAL A 243 -43.47 62.13 -5.89
N VAL A 244 -43.53 63.27 -5.27
CA VAL A 244 -44.83 63.98 -5.02
C VAL A 244 -44.81 65.32 -5.72
N GLU A 245 -45.93 66.15 -5.59
CA GLU A 245 -45.95 67.47 -6.17
C GLU A 245 -44.97 68.40 -5.45
N ILE A 246 -44.27 69.20 -6.22
CA ILE A 246 -43.41 70.27 -5.70
C ILE A 246 -44.25 71.52 -5.52
N ASP A 247 -44.18 72.09 -4.34
CA ASP A 247 -44.96 73.33 -4.06
C ASP A 247 -44.39 74.55 -4.79
N CYS A 248 -45.02 75.66 -4.64
CA CYS A 248 -44.63 76.88 -5.34
C CYS A 248 -43.33 77.50 -4.84
N ASP A 249 -42.79 77.06 -3.65
CA ASP A 249 -41.47 77.41 -3.15
C ASP A 249 -40.39 76.44 -3.63
N GLY A 250 -40.78 75.42 -4.37
CA GLY A 250 -39.88 74.41 -4.88
C GLY A 250 -39.61 73.33 -3.87
N VAL A 251 -40.37 73.17 -2.80
CA VAL A 251 -40.18 72.11 -1.78
C VAL A 251 -40.99 70.89 -2.18
N CYS A 252 -40.33 69.73 -2.17
CA CYS A 252 -40.95 68.46 -2.48
C CYS A 252 -41.98 68.08 -1.40
N GLY A 253 -43.27 67.96 -1.75
CA GLY A 253 -44.36 67.69 -0.80
C GLY A 253 -44.63 68.81 0.17
N GLY A 254 -44.18 70.03 -0.12
CA GLY A 254 -44.48 71.19 0.65
C GLY A 254 -45.94 71.67 0.49
N ASP A 255 -46.37 72.48 1.39
CA ASP A 255 -47.81 73.01 1.49
C ASP A 255 -47.98 74.43 0.97
N ALA A 256 -46.89 75.02 0.45
CA ALA A 256 -46.95 76.39 -0.02
C ALA A 256 -47.85 76.51 -1.27
N VAL A 257 -48.83 77.38 -1.22
CA VAL A 257 -49.75 77.66 -2.32
C VAL A 257 -49.54 79.08 -2.82
N VAL A 258 -49.83 79.31 -4.12
CA VAL A 258 -49.78 80.60 -4.71
C VAL A 258 -51.05 81.35 -4.31
N ASP A 259 -50.90 82.56 -3.78
CA ASP A 259 -52.05 83.44 -3.38
C ASP A 259 -52.76 84.07 -4.59
N GLU A 260 -53.78 84.83 -4.34
CA GLU A 260 -54.55 85.50 -5.40
C GLU A 260 -53.76 86.59 -6.16
N CYS A 261 -52.63 87.03 -5.59
CA CYS A 261 -51.72 87.99 -6.20
C CYS A 261 -50.59 87.32 -7.00
N GLY A 262 -50.51 86.05 -6.96
CA GLY A 262 -49.52 85.24 -7.65
C GLY A 262 -48.17 85.06 -6.87
N GLU A 263 -48.18 85.35 -5.56
CA GLU A 263 -47.01 85.15 -4.69
C GLU A 263 -47.12 83.78 -3.97
N CYS A 264 -45.94 83.06 -3.88
CA CYS A 264 -45.89 81.78 -3.18
C CYS A 264 -45.88 82.02 -1.65
N GLY A 265 -46.77 81.36 -0.88
CA GLY A 265 -46.81 81.43 0.58
C GLY A 265 -47.34 82.80 1.13
N GLY A 266 -47.92 83.62 0.29
CA GLY A 266 -48.57 84.92 0.71
C GLY A 266 -49.86 84.68 1.47
N ASP A 267 -50.25 85.65 2.31
CA ASP A 267 -51.53 85.72 3.05
C ASP A 267 -52.69 86.32 2.20
#